data_83b4950db4043fe65b56882bc6adc05d
#
_entry.id   83b4950db4043fe65b56882bc6adc05d
#
_cell.length_a   1.000
_cell.length_b   1.000
_cell.length_c   1.000
_cell.angle_alpha   90.00
_cell.angle_beta   90.00
_cell.angle_gamma   90.00
#
_symmetry.space_group_name_H-M   'P 1'
#
loop_
_entity.id
_entity.type
_entity.pdbx_description
1 polymer ?
#
loop_
_entity_poly.entity_id
_entity_poly.type
_entity_poly.pdbx_seq_one_letter_code
_entity_poly.pdbx_strand_id
1 'polypeptide(L)'
;MADLHFDRKMSDAEGLMWRLEKDPHLSSTFANVTVLDKSPNFDVFLRRMERATYAVPRLRQRVQPAPANLSAPMWVDDSNFDLRYHVRHLALPKPGTMRQLLDLASLIACDAFDRTRPLWQFVVVDGLRGGKSALIQKMHHTIVDGEGGVQLSL
;
A
#
# COMPACT_ATOMS: atom_id res chain seq x y z
N MET A 1 24.13 0.41 -8.27
CA MET A 1 22.84 0.47 -7.53
C MET A 1 22.93 1.70 -6.66
N ALA A 2 22.08 2.69 -6.87
CA ALA A 2 22.02 3.84 -5.97
C ALA A 2 21.53 3.34 -4.61
N ASP A 3 22.29 3.62 -3.55
CA ASP A 3 21.85 3.36 -2.18
C ASP A 3 20.62 4.24 -1.92
N LEU A 4 19.46 3.62 -1.86
CA LEU A 4 18.21 4.27 -1.48
C LEU A 4 18.33 4.67 0.00
N HIS A 5 18.65 5.93 0.23
CA HIS A 5 18.70 6.48 1.59
C HIS A 5 17.29 6.84 2.04
N PHE A 6 16.74 6.07 2.97
CA PHE A 6 15.46 6.36 3.59
C PHE A 6 15.68 7.08 4.92
N ASP A 7 15.31 8.34 4.97
CA ASP A 7 15.36 9.11 6.22
C ASP A 7 14.41 8.52 7.27
N ARG A 8 14.88 8.42 8.50
CA ARG A 8 14.04 7.98 9.64
C ARG A 8 13.01 9.02 10.06
N LYS A 9 13.31 10.30 9.84
CA LYS A 9 12.41 11.41 10.16
C LYS A 9 11.55 11.73 8.95
N MET A 10 10.25 11.89 9.15
CA MET A 10 9.39 12.38 8.08
C MET A 10 9.80 13.79 7.65
N SER A 11 9.77 14.05 6.34
CA SER A 11 9.85 15.39 5.80
C SER A 11 8.66 16.24 6.28
N ASP A 12 8.75 17.56 6.14
CA ASP A 12 7.66 18.47 6.52
C ASP A 12 6.39 18.16 5.71
N ALA A 13 6.52 17.81 4.43
CA ALA A 13 5.40 17.43 3.56
C ALA A 13 4.74 16.12 4.02
N GLU A 14 5.54 15.07 4.27
CA GLU A 14 5.04 13.80 4.81
C GLU A 14 4.35 13.99 6.16
N GLY A 15 4.97 14.76 7.05
CA GLY A 15 4.43 15.07 8.38
C GLY A 15 3.13 15.87 8.32
N LEU A 16 2.98 16.76 7.32
CA LEU A 16 1.74 17.49 7.06
C LEU A 16 0.63 16.52 6.59
N MET A 17 0.89 15.70 5.57
CA MET A 17 -0.05 14.70 5.06
C MET A 17 -0.51 13.77 6.20
N TRP A 18 0.44 13.27 7.00
CA TRP A 18 0.15 12.43 8.16
C TRP A 18 -0.79 13.09 9.19
N ARG A 19 -0.64 14.39 9.42
CA ARG A 19 -1.48 15.13 10.38
C ARG A 19 -2.86 15.48 9.83
N LEU A 20 -2.93 15.86 8.54
CA LEU A 20 -4.18 16.21 7.88
C LEU A 20 -5.15 15.02 7.82
N GLU A 21 -4.66 13.81 7.70
CA GLU A 21 -5.46 12.58 7.63
C GLU A 21 -6.16 12.20 8.96
N LYS A 22 -6.01 13.01 10.00
CA LYS A 22 -6.91 12.96 11.18
C LYS A 22 -8.33 13.42 10.83
N ASP A 23 -8.47 14.24 9.80
CA ASP A 23 -9.75 14.58 9.21
C ASP A 23 -10.09 13.52 8.14
N PRO A 24 -11.21 12.79 8.28
CA PRO A 24 -11.58 11.74 7.32
C PRO A 24 -11.85 12.24 5.90
N HIS A 25 -12.03 13.56 5.72
CA HIS A 25 -12.20 14.17 4.39
C HIS A 25 -10.87 14.52 3.70
N LEU A 26 -9.74 14.40 4.40
CA LEU A 26 -8.42 14.79 3.91
C LEU A 26 -7.50 13.56 3.85
N SER A 27 -7.89 12.56 3.04
CA SER A 27 -7.06 11.36 2.86
C SER A 27 -5.95 11.58 1.83
N SER A 28 -4.73 11.22 2.21
CA SER A 28 -3.57 11.13 1.30
C SER A 28 -3.37 9.70 0.78
N THR A 29 -4.42 8.90 0.80
CA THR A 29 -4.43 7.53 0.27
C THR A 29 -4.85 7.53 -1.18
N PHE A 30 -4.19 6.71 -2.00
CA PHE A 30 -4.61 6.44 -3.36
C PHE A 30 -4.65 4.94 -3.63
N ALA A 31 -5.42 4.54 -4.62
CA ALA A 31 -5.44 3.17 -5.10
C ALA A 31 -5.27 3.16 -6.63
N ASN A 32 -4.44 2.24 -7.10
CA ASN A 32 -4.27 1.94 -8.52
C ASN A 32 -4.88 0.58 -8.84
N VAL A 33 -5.54 0.46 -9.99
CA VAL A 33 -6.16 -0.79 -10.45
C VAL A 33 -5.54 -1.18 -11.78
N THR A 34 -4.82 -2.29 -11.79
CA THR A 34 -4.22 -2.86 -13.01
C THR A 34 -4.98 -4.11 -13.40
N VAL A 35 -5.53 -4.14 -14.60
CA VAL A 35 -6.17 -5.34 -15.17
C VAL A 35 -5.11 -6.23 -15.81
N LEU A 36 -5.14 -7.51 -15.46
CA LEU A 36 -4.22 -8.54 -15.92
C LEU A 36 -4.95 -9.51 -16.86
N ASP A 37 -4.31 -9.97 -17.90
CA ASP A 37 -4.92 -10.91 -18.88
C ASP A 37 -5.20 -12.29 -18.28
N LYS A 38 -4.49 -12.65 -17.21
CA LYS A 38 -4.71 -13.88 -16.45
C LYS A 38 -4.31 -13.70 -14.99
N SER A 39 -4.83 -14.56 -14.12
CA SER A 39 -4.42 -14.56 -12.71
C SER A 39 -2.95 -14.90 -12.56
N PRO A 40 -2.18 -14.12 -11.79
CA PRO A 40 -0.83 -14.48 -11.43
C PRO A 40 -0.84 -15.68 -10.47
N ASN A 41 0.21 -16.50 -10.51
CA ASN A 41 0.41 -17.48 -9.44
C ASN A 41 0.65 -16.72 -8.12
N PHE A 42 -0.30 -16.82 -7.19
CA PHE A 42 -0.31 -16.03 -5.96
C PHE A 42 0.90 -16.31 -5.07
N ASP A 43 1.37 -17.56 -4.98
CA ASP A 43 2.54 -17.90 -4.17
C ASP A 43 3.83 -17.29 -4.76
N VAL A 44 3.93 -17.24 -6.09
CA VAL A 44 5.05 -16.56 -6.78
C VAL A 44 4.97 -15.06 -6.53
N PHE A 45 3.77 -14.47 -6.62
CA PHE A 45 3.54 -13.06 -6.34
C PHE A 45 3.92 -12.72 -4.90
N LEU A 46 3.47 -13.52 -3.93
CA LEU A 46 3.77 -13.33 -2.51
C LEU A 46 5.29 -13.37 -2.23
N ARG A 47 6.01 -14.35 -2.81
CA ARG A 47 7.49 -14.40 -2.68
C ARG A 47 8.20 -13.21 -3.30
N ARG A 48 7.68 -12.66 -4.41
CA ARG A 48 8.23 -11.44 -5.02
C ARG A 48 8.00 -10.24 -4.11
N MET A 49 6.79 -10.11 -3.56
CA MET A 49 6.47 -9.05 -2.61
C MET A 49 7.32 -9.13 -1.34
N GLU A 50 7.56 -10.33 -0.82
CA GLU A 50 8.46 -10.52 0.31
C GLU A 50 9.87 -9.96 0.01
N ARG A 51 10.44 -10.31 -1.14
CA ARG A 51 11.74 -9.76 -1.57
C ARG A 51 11.69 -8.23 -1.73
N ALA A 52 10.61 -7.69 -2.28
CA ALA A 52 10.43 -6.25 -2.44
C ALA A 52 10.44 -5.53 -1.08
N THR A 53 9.84 -6.12 -0.04
CA THR A 53 9.86 -5.52 1.31
C THR A 53 11.26 -5.49 1.95
N TYR A 54 12.18 -6.34 1.53
CA TYR A 54 13.59 -6.24 1.95
C TYR A 54 14.37 -5.24 1.11
N ALA A 55 14.04 -5.11 -0.18
CA ALA A 55 14.69 -4.13 -1.06
C ALA A 55 14.25 -2.69 -0.76
N VAL A 56 13.01 -2.52 -0.28
CA VAL A 56 12.43 -1.21 0.06
C VAL A 56 12.04 -1.21 1.53
N PRO A 57 12.92 -0.79 2.44
CA PRO A 57 12.67 -0.83 3.90
C PRO A 57 11.39 -0.12 4.33
N ARG A 58 10.99 0.94 3.61
CA ARG A 58 9.76 1.70 3.88
C ARG A 58 8.50 0.82 3.89
N LEU A 59 8.47 -0.28 3.13
CA LEU A 59 7.36 -1.22 3.13
C LEU A 59 7.23 -2.05 4.43
N ARG A 60 8.25 -2.03 5.28
CA ARG A 60 8.24 -2.68 6.60
C ARG A 60 8.18 -1.69 7.75
N GLN A 61 8.12 -0.39 7.45
CA GLN A 61 8.14 0.65 8.46
C GLN A 61 6.75 1.22 8.69
N ARG A 62 6.45 1.51 9.93
CA ARG A 62 5.27 2.22 10.37
C ARG A 62 5.63 3.60 10.89
N VAL A 63 4.66 4.48 10.94
CA VAL A 63 4.84 5.83 11.48
C VAL A 63 4.72 5.80 12.99
N GLN A 64 5.71 6.34 13.69
CA GLN A 64 5.66 6.59 15.13
C GLN A 64 5.51 8.09 15.38
N PRO A 65 4.36 8.54 15.91
CA PRO A 65 4.19 9.92 16.31
C PRO A 65 5.19 10.31 17.40
N ALA A 66 5.65 11.56 17.37
CA ALA A 66 6.47 12.08 18.46
C ALA A 66 5.62 12.31 19.72
N PRO A 67 6.19 12.13 20.91
CA PRO A 67 5.51 12.47 22.18
C PRO A 67 5.00 13.91 22.14
N ALA A 68 3.76 14.12 22.55
CA ALA A 68 3.07 15.42 22.57
C ALA A 68 3.11 16.20 21.22
N ASN A 69 3.40 15.53 20.11
CA ASN A 69 3.60 16.15 18.77
C ASN A 69 4.66 17.26 18.73
N LEU A 70 5.66 17.20 19.60
CA LEU A 70 6.71 18.21 19.70
C LEU A 70 7.75 18.17 18.55
N SER A 71 7.74 17.11 17.75
CA SER A 71 8.59 16.98 16.57
C SER A 71 7.88 16.28 15.41
N ALA A 72 8.54 16.19 14.25
CA ALA A 72 8.02 15.40 13.15
C ALA A 72 7.93 13.92 13.53
N PRO A 73 6.93 13.18 13.01
CA PRO A 73 6.84 11.73 13.18
C PRO A 73 8.07 11.02 12.59
N MET A 74 8.32 9.81 13.06
CA MET A 74 9.46 9.01 12.62
C MET A 74 9.00 7.69 12.00
N TRP A 75 9.77 7.22 11.03
CA TRP A 75 9.64 5.88 10.48
C TRP A 75 10.40 4.90 11.36
N VAL A 76 9.70 3.88 11.83
CA VAL A 76 10.28 2.80 12.66
C VAL A 76 9.90 1.45 12.08
N ASP A 77 10.78 0.47 12.21
CA ASP A 77 10.50 -0.88 11.75
C ASP A 77 9.31 -1.47 12.53
N ASP A 78 8.38 -2.09 11.81
CA ASP A 78 7.27 -2.81 12.43
C ASP A 78 7.74 -4.20 12.87
N SER A 79 7.92 -4.39 14.17
CA SER A 79 8.31 -5.68 14.76
C SER A 79 7.27 -6.79 14.57
N ASN A 80 6.01 -6.40 14.26
CA ASN A 80 4.91 -7.33 14.03
C ASN A 80 4.50 -7.35 12.55
N PHE A 81 5.44 -7.02 11.64
CA PHE A 81 5.17 -7.03 10.21
C PHE A 81 4.69 -8.41 9.75
N ASP A 82 3.52 -8.44 9.13
CA ASP A 82 2.95 -9.63 8.51
C ASP A 82 2.63 -9.34 7.03
N LEU A 83 3.37 -9.96 6.12
CA LEU A 83 3.16 -9.79 4.69
C LEU A 83 1.74 -10.16 4.26
N ARG A 84 1.13 -11.18 4.88
CA ARG A 84 -0.23 -11.63 4.53
C ARG A 84 -1.33 -10.67 4.99
N TYR A 85 -1.02 -9.77 5.91
CA TYR A 85 -1.88 -8.63 6.21
C TYR A 85 -1.92 -7.64 5.05
N HIS A 86 -0.77 -7.41 4.40
CA HIS A 86 -0.60 -6.42 3.35
C HIS A 86 -0.90 -6.94 1.95
N VAL A 87 -0.71 -8.24 1.71
CA VAL A 87 -0.92 -8.87 0.39
C VAL A 87 -2.06 -9.87 0.50
N ARG A 88 -3.18 -9.58 -0.18
CA ARG A 88 -4.40 -10.37 -0.11
C ARG A 88 -4.79 -10.93 -1.45
N HIS A 89 -5.57 -12.00 -1.44
CA HIS A 89 -6.11 -12.65 -2.62
C HIS A 89 -7.63 -12.78 -2.46
N LEU A 90 -8.37 -12.20 -3.37
CA LEU A 90 -9.83 -12.19 -3.39
C LEU A 90 -10.34 -12.69 -4.74
N ALA A 91 -11.63 -13.02 -4.80
CA ALA A 91 -12.30 -13.34 -6.06
C ALA A 91 -13.61 -12.54 -6.17
N LEU A 92 -13.90 -12.03 -7.36
CA LEU A 92 -15.18 -11.40 -7.63
C LEU A 92 -16.31 -12.46 -7.67
N PRO A 93 -17.50 -12.12 -7.18
CA PRO A 93 -18.67 -12.95 -7.40
C PRO A 93 -19.03 -12.93 -8.90
N LYS A 94 -19.65 -14.02 -9.38
CA LYS A 94 -20.22 -14.02 -10.74
C LYS A 94 -21.25 -12.89 -10.88
N PRO A 95 -21.28 -12.20 -12.02
CA PRO A 95 -20.63 -12.51 -13.31
C PRO A 95 -19.22 -11.91 -13.50
N GLY A 96 -18.56 -11.31 -12.51
CA GLY A 96 -17.20 -10.80 -12.59
C GLY A 96 -17.07 -9.59 -13.53
N THR A 97 -17.94 -8.61 -13.38
CA THR A 97 -17.95 -7.41 -14.24
C THR A 97 -16.89 -6.39 -13.83
N MET A 98 -16.50 -5.52 -14.75
CA MET A 98 -15.65 -4.37 -14.45
C MET A 98 -16.28 -3.48 -13.37
N ARG A 99 -17.59 -3.33 -13.37
CA ARG A 99 -18.29 -2.56 -12.33
C ARG A 99 -18.05 -3.15 -10.93
N GLN A 100 -18.17 -4.47 -10.79
CA GLN A 100 -17.90 -5.15 -9.51
C GLN A 100 -16.44 -4.96 -9.06
N LEU A 101 -15.49 -4.99 -10.00
CA LEU A 101 -14.08 -4.71 -9.68
C LEU A 101 -13.89 -3.27 -9.18
N LEU A 102 -14.50 -2.30 -9.85
CA LEU A 102 -14.36 -0.88 -9.46
C LEU A 102 -15.08 -0.58 -8.14
N ASP A 103 -16.23 -1.21 -7.89
CA ASP A 103 -16.94 -1.09 -6.62
C ASP A 103 -16.07 -1.66 -5.46
N LEU A 104 -15.46 -2.83 -5.66
CA LEU A 104 -14.51 -3.40 -4.69
C LEU A 104 -13.29 -2.49 -4.48
N ALA A 105 -12.72 -1.96 -5.56
CA ALA A 105 -11.57 -1.07 -5.48
C ALA A 105 -11.91 0.23 -4.72
N SER A 106 -13.11 0.77 -4.94
CA SER A 106 -13.60 1.95 -4.22
C SER A 106 -13.74 1.68 -2.72
N LEU A 107 -14.30 0.54 -2.33
CA LEU A 107 -14.40 0.13 -0.93
C LEU A 107 -13.01 0.02 -0.28
N ILE A 108 -12.07 -0.63 -0.96
CA ILE A 108 -10.69 -0.78 -0.47
C ILE A 108 -10.01 0.60 -0.37
N ALA A 109 -10.19 1.48 -1.35
CA ALA A 109 -9.58 2.80 -1.36
C ALA A 109 -10.11 3.72 -0.24
N CYS A 110 -11.41 3.67 0.03
CA CYS A 110 -12.07 4.49 1.04
C CYS A 110 -11.89 3.97 2.48
N ASP A 111 -11.51 2.71 2.65
CA ASP A 111 -11.22 2.16 3.98
C ASP A 111 -9.96 2.81 4.57
N ALA A 112 -9.97 3.15 5.85
CA ALA A 112 -8.81 3.79 6.49
C ALA A 112 -7.68 2.77 6.71
N PHE A 113 -6.42 3.22 6.64
CA PHE A 113 -5.30 2.39 7.05
C PHE A 113 -5.25 2.24 8.58
N ASP A 114 -4.88 1.03 9.03
CA ASP A 114 -4.39 0.84 10.40
C ASP A 114 -3.06 1.58 10.57
N ARG A 115 -3.10 2.71 11.28
CA ARG A 115 -1.95 3.60 11.47
C ARG A 115 -0.86 3.01 12.37
N THR A 116 -1.08 1.84 12.95
CA THR A 116 -0.08 1.09 13.72
C THR A 116 0.78 0.17 12.86
N ARG A 117 0.50 0.11 11.54
CA ARG A 117 1.16 -0.75 10.55
C ARG A 117 1.72 0.05 9.38
N PRO A 118 2.55 -0.56 8.50
CA PRO A 118 2.93 0.03 7.22
C PRO A 118 1.72 0.39 6.36
N LEU A 119 1.72 1.55 5.72
CA LEU A 119 0.56 2.17 5.09
C LEU A 119 0.41 1.76 3.62
N TRP A 120 0.35 0.46 3.35
CA TRP A 120 0.13 -0.08 2.01
C TRP A 120 -0.63 -1.40 2.05
N GLN A 121 -1.34 -1.71 0.97
CA GLN A 121 -2.06 -2.98 0.80
C GLN A 121 -2.18 -3.29 -0.69
N PHE A 122 -1.82 -4.52 -1.08
CA PHE A 122 -1.99 -5.02 -2.44
C PHE A 122 -2.98 -6.19 -2.44
N VAL A 123 -3.91 -6.16 -3.37
CA VAL A 123 -4.97 -7.18 -3.47
C VAL A 123 -5.00 -7.74 -4.88
N VAL A 124 -4.70 -9.03 -5.02
CA VAL A 124 -4.94 -9.77 -6.26
C VAL A 124 -6.39 -10.17 -6.30
N VAL A 125 -7.08 -9.85 -7.39
CA VAL A 125 -8.53 -10.09 -7.55
C VAL A 125 -8.76 -10.98 -8.76
N ASP A 126 -9.27 -12.17 -8.52
CA ASP A 126 -9.64 -13.13 -9.56
C ASP A 126 -11.11 -13.01 -9.97
N GLY A 127 -11.49 -13.74 -11.01
CA GLY A 127 -12.89 -13.89 -11.41
C GLY A 127 -13.43 -12.76 -12.30
N LEU A 128 -12.57 -11.91 -12.85
CA LEU A 128 -13.00 -10.92 -13.84
C LEU A 128 -13.37 -11.63 -15.16
N ARG A 129 -14.40 -11.12 -15.86
CA ARG A 129 -14.87 -11.67 -17.13
C ARG A 129 -13.73 -11.83 -18.14
N GLY A 130 -13.82 -12.89 -18.96
CA GLY A 130 -12.81 -13.21 -19.97
C GLY A 130 -11.56 -13.91 -19.41
N GLY A 131 -11.66 -14.52 -18.23
CA GLY A 131 -10.54 -15.20 -17.57
C GLY A 131 -9.47 -14.25 -17.03
N LYS A 132 -9.80 -12.95 -16.95
CA LYS A 132 -8.92 -11.90 -16.45
C LYS A 132 -8.89 -11.83 -14.93
N SER A 133 -7.92 -11.12 -14.42
CA SER A 133 -7.78 -10.75 -13.02
C SER A 133 -7.40 -9.28 -12.87
N ALA A 134 -7.23 -8.80 -11.66
CA ALA A 134 -6.74 -7.46 -11.41
C ALA A 134 -5.80 -7.43 -10.20
N LEU A 135 -4.96 -6.40 -10.15
CA LEU A 135 -4.18 -6.02 -8.99
C LEU A 135 -4.65 -4.65 -8.53
N ILE A 136 -5.12 -4.57 -7.29
CA ILE A 136 -5.44 -3.30 -6.61
C ILE A 136 -4.27 -2.98 -5.70
N GLN A 137 -3.64 -1.83 -5.91
CA GLN A 137 -2.50 -1.34 -5.13
C GLN A 137 -2.94 -0.10 -4.38
N LYS A 138 -3.19 -0.23 -3.09
CA LYS A 138 -3.53 0.88 -2.20
C LYS A 138 -2.31 1.30 -1.42
N MET A 139 -2.00 2.59 -1.44
CA MET A 139 -0.83 3.15 -0.78
C MET A 139 -1.14 4.53 -0.21
N HIS A 140 -0.45 4.89 0.85
CA HIS A 140 -0.43 6.26 1.35
C HIS A 140 0.67 7.06 0.66
N HIS A 141 0.42 8.32 0.32
CA HIS A 141 1.39 9.17 -0.38
C HIS A 141 2.73 9.29 0.33
N THR A 142 2.77 9.27 1.66
CA THR A 142 4.02 9.33 2.43
C THR A 142 4.98 8.15 2.17
N ILE A 143 4.50 7.03 1.62
CA ILE A 143 5.38 5.90 1.25
C ILE A 143 6.07 6.15 -0.09
N VAL A 144 5.45 6.92 -0.98
CA VAL A 144 5.90 7.09 -2.38
C VAL A 144 6.51 8.46 -2.67
N ASP A 145 6.39 9.43 -1.78
CA ASP A 145 6.92 10.80 -1.96
C ASP A 145 8.44 10.94 -1.70
N GLY A 146 9.10 9.90 -1.21
CA GLY A 146 10.56 9.82 -1.18
C GLY A 146 11.13 9.43 -2.55
N GLU A 147 12.41 9.71 -2.80
CA GLU A 147 13.12 9.34 -4.06
C GLU A 147 12.97 7.85 -4.45
N GLY A 148 12.51 7.01 -3.51
CA GLY A 148 12.22 5.58 -3.73
C GLY A 148 10.83 5.26 -4.31
N GLY A 149 9.90 6.23 -4.39
CA GLY A 149 8.51 5.97 -4.83
C GLY A 149 8.39 5.58 -6.29
N VAL A 150 9.28 6.03 -7.13
CA VAL A 150 9.29 5.73 -8.57
C VAL A 150 9.62 4.24 -8.86
N GLN A 151 10.31 3.56 -7.96
CA GLN A 151 10.71 2.16 -8.14
C GLN A 151 9.64 1.14 -7.75
N LEU A 152 8.56 1.55 -7.08
CA LEU A 152 7.43 0.67 -6.75
C LEU A 152 6.44 0.49 -7.90
N SER A 153 6.62 1.22 -8.99
CA SER A 153 5.73 1.17 -10.18
C SER A 153 6.18 0.16 -11.25
N LEU A 154 7.15 -0.71 -10.97
CA LEU A 154 7.68 -1.70 -11.92
C LEU A 154 7.27 -3.13 -11.57
#